data_d25787a8fd4444008171149bee4fbe15
#
_entry.id   d25787a8fd4444008171149bee4fbe15
#
_cell.length_a   1.000
_cell.length_b   1.000
_cell.length_c   1.000
_cell.angle_alpha   90.00
_cell.angle_beta   90.00
_cell.angle_gamma   90.00
#
_symmetry.space_group_name_H-M   'P 1'
#
loop_
_entity.id
_entity.type
_entity.pdbx_description
1 polymer ?
#
loop_
_entity_poly.entity_id
_entity_poly.type
_entity_poly.pdbx_seq_one_letter_code
_entity_poly.pdbx_strand_id
1 'polypeptide(L)'
;MKKKLSVFLLALTMLLSGCGKTIDTTENSEKLQVVTSFYPVYLLAQAVTEGAEKVDLLNMAQPQTGCLHDYELTISDMKLLEGADVLIINGGGMESFLEQAVERYPQLVIVDTSAGIELLEEEEHHHHEGETEEEHAAHSHEHGHEGNPHIWLSPERAAQQAETMAAALGELDKTDAKRFAANAADFHEAAHALQEKAHAVGIPEGEHSAVFHEGFAYFAELFHMENVCGIFADEYQMPSAKELTEAADEAKDHGIRFFLTAEDNGRIYAETLAAEVDEKVVLLDPLTTADEEDLSYLERMANNIKAVETCWKEGK
;
A
#
# COMPACT_ATOMS: atom_id res chain seq x y z
N MET A 1 98.67 32.74 3.20
CA MET A 1 97.72 31.64 2.99
C MET A 1 96.67 31.66 4.04
N LYS A 2 95.55 32.34 3.78
CA LYS A 2 94.32 32.30 4.62
C LYS A 2 93.16 32.42 3.68
N LYS A 3 92.45 31.34 3.48
CA LYS A 3 91.21 31.28 2.66
C LYS A 3 90.07 31.88 3.51
N LYS A 4 89.46 32.96 2.98
CA LYS A 4 88.24 33.57 3.55
C LYS A 4 87.05 32.78 3.01
N LEU A 5 86.31 32.22 3.94
CA LEU A 5 85.08 31.55 3.68
C LEU A 5 83.94 32.58 3.77
N SER A 6 83.39 32.97 2.59
CA SER A 6 82.24 33.84 2.57
C SER A 6 80.96 33.01 2.71
N VAL A 7 80.28 33.24 3.82
CA VAL A 7 78.93 32.64 4.05
C VAL A 7 77.92 33.51 3.33
N PHE A 8 77.34 32.95 2.30
CA PHE A 8 76.21 33.59 1.56
C PHE A 8 74.91 33.23 2.27
N LEU A 9 74.37 34.21 2.99
CA LEU A 9 73.07 34.04 3.67
C LEU A 9 72.00 34.29 2.62
N LEU A 10 71.41 33.22 2.09
CA LEU A 10 70.31 33.28 1.14
C LEU A 10 69.03 33.40 1.96
N ALA A 11 68.45 34.56 2.04
CA ALA A 11 67.14 34.84 2.62
C ALA A 11 66.06 34.26 1.69
N LEU A 12 65.55 33.08 2.03
CA LEU A 12 64.43 32.45 1.35
C LEU A 12 63.14 33.01 1.94
N THR A 13 62.63 34.04 1.28
CA THR A 13 61.23 34.54 1.51
C THR A 13 60.25 33.53 0.94
N MET A 14 59.72 32.65 1.76
CA MET A 14 58.59 31.83 1.41
C MET A 14 57.35 32.75 1.34
N LEU A 15 56.92 33.05 0.13
CA LEU A 15 55.59 33.56 -0.14
C LEU A 15 54.61 32.41 0.16
N LEU A 16 53.99 32.42 1.33
CA LEU A 16 52.82 31.62 1.67
C LEU A 16 51.65 32.18 0.84
N SER A 17 51.54 31.74 -0.39
CA SER A 17 50.27 31.82 -1.11
C SER A 17 49.34 30.82 -0.44
N GLY A 18 48.62 31.28 0.54
CA GLY A 18 47.47 30.57 1.07
C GLY A 18 46.39 30.50 0.01
N CYS A 19 46.40 29.39 -0.79
CA CYS A 19 45.16 28.93 -1.39
C CYS A 19 44.24 28.57 -0.23
N GLY A 20 43.40 29.51 0.17
CA GLY A 20 42.18 29.22 0.84
C GLY A 20 41.35 28.33 -0.08
N LYS A 21 41.51 27.01 0.03
CA LYS A 21 40.41 26.12 -0.31
C LYS A 21 39.30 26.58 0.59
N THR A 22 38.34 27.31 0.04
CA THR A 22 36.99 27.26 0.55
C THR A 22 36.68 25.78 0.56
N ILE A 23 36.64 25.21 1.75
CA ILE A 23 35.92 23.97 1.98
C ILE A 23 34.50 24.39 1.62
N ASP A 24 34.09 24.07 0.38
CA ASP A 24 32.68 23.86 0.11
C ASP A 24 32.28 22.82 1.14
N THR A 25 31.70 23.27 2.22
CA THR A 25 30.77 22.48 2.96
C THR A 25 29.58 22.27 2.00
N THR A 26 29.77 21.40 1.00
CA THR A 26 28.65 20.67 0.47
C THR A 26 28.04 20.05 1.72
N GLU A 27 26.91 20.61 2.12
CA GLU A 27 26.01 20.01 3.06
C GLU A 27 25.87 18.56 2.61
N ASN A 28 26.56 17.67 3.30
CA ASN A 28 26.23 16.26 3.31
C ASN A 28 24.96 16.21 4.16
N SER A 29 23.87 16.77 3.62
CA SER A 29 22.57 16.63 4.23
C SER A 29 22.27 15.15 4.10
N GLU A 30 22.35 14.46 5.21
CA GLU A 30 21.90 13.07 5.27
C GLU A 30 20.51 13.03 4.65
N LYS A 31 20.29 12.06 3.78
CA LYS A 31 18.98 11.87 3.16
C LYS A 31 17.98 11.47 4.25
N LEU A 32 16.76 11.96 4.15
CA LEU A 32 15.65 11.51 4.97
C LEU A 32 15.36 10.04 4.67
N GLN A 33 15.55 9.18 5.65
CA GLN A 33 15.33 7.74 5.54
C GLN A 33 13.84 7.44 5.75
N VAL A 34 13.12 7.23 4.66
CA VAL A 34 11.68 6.93 4.65
C VAL A 34 11.49 5.44 4.44
N VAL A 35 10.85 4.78 5.40
CA VAL A 35 10.48 3.37 5.30
C VAL A 35 8.96 3.27 5.22
N THR A 36 8.45 2.48 4.28
CA THR A 36 7.03 2.13 4.20
C THR A 36 6.81 0.72 4.73
N SER A 37 5.64 0.47 5.31
CA SER A 37 5.32 -0.84 5.89
C SER A 37 5.30 -1.94 4.84
N PHE A 38 4.60 -1.71 3.71
CA PHE A 38 4.47 -2.69 2.65
C PHE A 38 4.22 -2.05 1.28
N TYR A 39 4.10 -2.90 0.26
CA TYR A 39 4.22 -2.47 -1.13
C TYR A 39 3.17 -1.46 -1.62
N PRO A 40 1.86 -1.56 -1.29
CA PRO A 40 0.89 -0.52 -1.66
C PRO A 40 1.24 0.87 -1.12
N VAL A 41 1.65 0.95 0.15
CA VAL A 41 2.11 2.20 0.78
C VAL A 41 3.38 2.72 0.10
N TYR A 42 4.27 1.82 -0.32
CA TYR A 42 5.46 2.17 -1.09
C TYR A 42 5.13 2.80 -2.44
N LEU A 43 4.17 2.25 -3.18
CA LEU A 43 3.71 2.81 -4.46
C LEU A 43 3.17 4.25 -4.30
N LEU A 44 2.40 4.51 -3.24
CA LEU A 44 1.91 5.85 -2.93
C LEU A 44 3.05 6.79 -2.54
N ALA A 45 3.97 6.31 -1.68
CA ALA A 45 5.12 7.09 -1.26
C ALA A 45 6.07 7.41 -2.42
N GLN A 46 6.23 6.51 -3.40
CA GLN A 46 6.96 6.78 -4.65
C GLN A 46 6.35 7.95 -5.40
N ALA A 47 5.02 7.97 -5.56
CA ALA A 47 4.34 9.06 -6.23
C ALA A 47 4.54 10.39 -5.49
N VAL A 48 4.41 10.41 -4.17
CA VAL A 48 4.58 11.62 -3.35
C VAL A 48 6.02 12.14 -3.36
N THR A 49 7.01 11.23 -3.34
CA THR A 49 8.44 11.59 -3.25
C THR A 49 9.12 11.74 -4.60
N GLU A 50 8.40 11.63 -5.71
CA GLU A 50 8.97 11.75 -7.05
C GLU A 50 9.82 13.03 -7.21
N GLY A 51 11.06 12.85 -7.68
CA GLY A 51 12.01 13.93 -7.88
C GLY A 51 12.62 14.55 -6.61
N ALA A 52 12.35 14.01 -5.42
CA ALA A 52 12.97 14.44 -4.16
C ALA A 52 14.33 13.76 -3.99
N GLU A 53 15.41 14.46 -4.31
CA GLU A 53 16.78 13.91 -4.28
C GLU A 53 17.29 13.60 -2.85
N LYS A 54 16.67 14.21 -1.84
CA LYS A 54 17.04 14.08 -0.43
C LYS A 54 16.23 13.05 0.33
N VAL A 55 15.40 12.29 -0.34
CA VAL A 55 14.66 11.15 0.23
C VAL A 55 15.36 9.86 -0.19
N ASP A 56 15.46 8.94 0.74
CA ASP A 56 15.84 7.54 0.53
C ASP A 56 14.66 6.67 0.93
N LEU A 57 13.89 6.22 -0.06
CA LEU A 57 12.63 5.50 0.15
C LEU A 57 12.87 3.99 0.07
N LEU A 58 12.48 3.29 1.13
CA LEU A 58 12.63 1.85 1.27
C LEU A 58 11.29 1.21 1.66
N ASN A 59 11.06 0.01 1.16
CA ASN A 59 9.90 -0.81 1.57
C ASN A 59 10.34 -1.88 2.58
N MET A 60 9.65 -1.97 3.72
CA MET A 60 10.02 -2.90 4.79
C MET A 60 9.64 -4.34 4.44
N ALA A 61 8.35 -4.62 4.32
CA ALA A 61 7.91 -5.95 3.93
C ALA A 61 8.21 -6.20 2.46
N GLN A 62 8.92 -7.29 2.17
CA GLN A 62 9.16 -7.67 0.78
C GLN A 62 7.83 -7.84 0.05
N PRO A 63 7.74 -7.42 -1.23
CA PRO A 63 6.53 -7.64 -2.01
C PRO A 63 6.17 -9.12 -2.03
N GLN A 64 5.04 -9.46 -1.49
CA GLN A 64 4.55 -10.84 -1.39
C GLN A 64 3.08 -10.92 -1.81
N THR A 65 2.66 -12.12 -2.16
CA THR A 65 1.25 -12.37 -2.49
C THR A 65 0.46 -12.46 -1.19
N GLY A 66 -0.62 -11.71 -1.08
CA GLY A 66 -1.50 -11.73 0.09
C GLY A 66 -1.39 -10.50 0.97
N CYS A 67 -2.21 -10.46 2.02
CA CYS A 67 -2.26 -9.38 2.99
C CYS A 67 -1.25 -9.54 4.12
N LEU A 68 -0.98 -8.44 4.84
CA LEU A 68 -0.02 -8.44 5.95
C LEU A 68 -0.59 -8.95 7.28
N HIS A 69 -1.82 -9.47 7.32
CA HIS A 69 -2.44 -9.91 8.57
C HIS A 69 -1.61 -10.93 9.34
N ASP A 70 -0.89 -11.81 8.63
CA ASP A 70 -0.02 -12.83 9.21
C ASP A 70 1.47 -12.50 9.10
N TYR A 71 1.80 -11.22 8.85
CA TYR A 71 3.20 -10.83 8.68
C TYR A 71 3.96 -10.86 9.99
N GLU A 72 5.08 -11.57 10.01
CA GLU A 72 6.01 -11.61 11.13
C GLU A 72 7.26 -10.79 10.83
N LEU A 73 7.61 -9.88 11.75
CA LEU A 73 8.81 -9.05 11.63
C LEU A 73 10.09 -9.88 11.60
N THR A 74 10.89 -9.63 10.59
CA THR A 74 12.21 -10.22 10.45
C THR A 74 13.32 -9.39 11.12
N ILE A 75 14.50 -9.98 11.30
CA ILE A 75 15.68 -9.22 11.76
C ILE A 75 16.06 -8.11 10.77
N SER A 76 15.77 -8.30 9.48
CA SER A 76 16.02 -7.30 8.45
C SER A 76 15.14 -6.07 8.64
N ASP A 77 13.85 -6.28 8.95
CA ASP A 77 12.89 -5.21 9.17
C ASP A 77 13.27 -4.38 10.40
N MET A 78 13.65 -5.05 11.49
CA MET A 78 14.14 -4.37 12.69
C MET A 78 15.36 -3.49 12.42
N LYS A 79 16.26 -3.90 11.51
CA LYS A 79 17.41 -3.08 11.10
C LYS A 79 17.01 -1.88 10.24
N LEU A 80 16.01 -2.05 9.38
CA LEU A 80 15.46 -0.94 8.59
C LEU A 80 14.85 0.10 9.52
N LEU A 81 14.03 -0.32 10.48
CA LEU A 81 13.40 0.57 11.46
C LEU A 81 14.43 1.29 12.35
N GLU A 82 15.54 0.65 12.72
CA GLU A 82 16.63 1.27 13.49
C GLU A 82 17.28 2.43 12.73
N GLY A 83 17.36 2.34 11.40
CA GLY A 83 17.97 3.35 10.53
C GLY A 83 16.98 4.37 9.95
N ALA A 84 15.69 4.22 10.19
CA ALA A 84 14.66 5.07 9.62
C ALA A 84 14.45 6.36 10.43
N ASP A 85 14.19 7.46 9.73
CA ASP A 85 13.71 8.71 10.32
C ASP A 85 12.18 8.70 10.43
N VAL A 86 11.51 8.10 9.45
CA VAL A 86 10.06 8.00 9.37
C VAL A 86 9.62 6.63 8.86
N LEU A 87 8.58 6.08 9.50
CA LEU A 87 7.85 4.91 9.05
C LEU A 87 6.46 5.34 8.63
N ILE A 88 6.12 5.08 7.38
CA ILE A 88 4.78 5.33 6.83
C ILE A 88 4.03 3.99 6.82
N ILE A 89 2.91 3.95 7.51
CA ILE A 89 2.02 2.78 7.58
C ILE A 89 0.70 3.05 6.86
N ASN A 90 0.05 1.99 6.40
CA ASN A 90 -1.31 2.08 5.89
C ASN A 90 -2.26 2.57 6.98
N GLY A 91 -2.16 1.99 8.16
CA GLY A 91 -3.07 2.22 9.27
C GLY A 91 -4.34 1.38 9.17
N GLY A 92 -5.40 1.79 9.89
CA GLY A 92 -6.63 1.01 9.96
C GLY A 92 -6.44 -0.36 10.60
N GLY A 93 -5.35 -0.55 11.36
CA GLY A 93 -5.02 -1.81 12.02
C GLY A 93 -4.24 -2.82 11.18
N MET A 94 -3.95 -2.55 9.91
CA MET A 94 -3.19 -3.45 9.02
C MET A 94 -1.86 -3.90 9.62
N GLU A 95 -1.16 -3.00 10.31
CA GLU A 95 0.17 -3.25 10.84
C GLU A 95 0.19 -3.48 12.36
N SER A 96 -0.79 -4.18 12.91
CA SER A 96 -0.86 -4.51 14.35
C SER A 96 0.42 -5.22 14.87
N PHE A 97 1.10 -5.99 14.00
CA PHE A 97 2.38 -6.63 14.29
C PHE A 97 3.52 -5.65 14.60
N LEU A 98 3.38 -4.37 14.24
CA LEU A 98 4.40 -3.34 14.50
C LEU A 98 4.32 -2.73 15.90
N GLU A 99 3.21 -2.78 16.61
CA GLU A 99 2.98 -2.07 17.87
C GLU A 99 4.14 -2.24 18.88
N GLN A 100 4.51 -3.49 19.16
CA GLN A 100 5.60 -3.77 20.10
C GLN A 100 7.00 -3.43 19.56
N ALA A 101 7.15 -3.42 18.24
CA ALA A 101 8.44 -3.15 17.61
C ALA A 101 8.76 -1.64 17.65
N VAL A 102 7.79 -0.80 17.35
CA VAL A 102 7.97 0.66 17.29
C VAL A 102 8.27 1.29 18.65
N GLU A 103 7.81 0.67 19.76
CA GLU A 103 8.15 1.09 21.11
C GLU A 103 9.67 1.12 21.40
N ARG A 104 10.45 0.35 20.64
CA ARG A 104 11.91 0.29 20.75
C ARG A 104 12.62 1.45 20.07
N TYR A 105 11.91 2.18 19.22
CA TYR A 105 12.46 3.27 18.42
C TYR A 105 11.73 4.59 18.70
N PRO A 106 11.87 5.18 19.90
CA PRO A 106 11.09 6.36 20.30
C PRO A 106 11.40 7.62 19.49
N GLN A 107 12.45 7.62 18.68
CA GLN A 107 12.81 8.70 17.74
C GLN A 107 12.16 8.54 16.37
N LEU A 108 11.65 7.36 16.05
CA LEU A 108 11.01 7.06 14.76
C LEU A 108 9.68 7.81 14.67
N VAL A 109 9.52 8.61 13.63
CA VAL A 109 8.25 9.26 13.34
C VAL A 109 7.35 8.27 12.62
N ILE A 110 6.17 8.01 13.16
CA ILE A 110 5.19 7.12 12.54
C ILE A 110 4.12 7.97 11.89
N VAL A 111 3.84 7.70 10.62
CA VAL A 111 2.79 8.34 9.82
C VAL A 111 1.74 7.30 9.50
N ASP A 112 0.63 7.36 10.23
CA ASP A 112 -0.57 6.57 9.93
C ASP A 112 -1.36 7.27 8.84
N THR A 113 -1.45 6.63 7.67
CA THR A 113 -2.10 7.23 6.50
C THR A 113 -3.61 7.01 6.46
N SER A 114 -4.16 6.19 7.35
CA SER A 114 -5.62 6.01 7.50
C SER A 114 -6.29 7.12 8.30
N ALA A 115 -5.50 8.00 8.94
CA ALA A 115 -6.03 9.02 9.83
C ALA A 115 -7.05 9.94 9.14
N GLY A 116 -8.30 9.86 9.59
CA GLY A 116 -9.41 10.64 9.04
C GLY A 116 -10.09 10.03 7.81
N ILE A 117 -9.68 8.84 7.39
CA ILE A 117 -10.33 8.07 6.32
C ILE A 117 -11.43 7.20 6.94
N GLU A 118 -12.64 7.25 6.36
CA GLU A 118 -13.73 6.35 6.72
C GLU A 118 -13.46 4.96 6.12
N LEU A 119 -13.38 3.96 7.00
CA LEU A 119 -13.19 2.56 6.61
C LEU A 119 -14.54 1.94 6.27
N LEU A 120 -14.55 1.02 5.30
CA LEU A 120 -15.71 0.13 5.14
C LEU A 120 -15.84 -0.77 6.36
N GLU A 121 -17.05 -1.15 6.70
CA GLU A 121 -17.28 -2.16 7.73
C GLU A 121 -16.64 -3.48 7.30
N GLU A 122 -16.08 -4.23 8.26
CA GLU A 122 -15.69 -5.60 7.98
C GLU A 122 -16.93 -6.42 7.66
N GLU A 123 -16.89 -7.17 6.58
CA GLU A 123 -17.97 -8.11 6.30
C GLU A 123 -17.92 -9.20 7.35
N GLU A 124 -19.00 -9.29 8.15
CA GLU A 124 -19.16 -10.40 9.08
C GLU A 124 -19.13 -11.70 8.27
N HIS A 125 -18.16 -12.57 8.56
CA HIS A 125 -18.21 -13.95 8.07
C HIS A 125 -19.58 -14.50 8.45
N HIS A 126 -20.37 -14.92 7.48
CA HIS A 126 -21.67 -15.53 7.74
C HIS A 126 -21.48 -16.75 8.63
N HIS A 127 -21.56 -16.55 9.93
CA HIS A 127 -21.47 -17.62 10.93
C HIS A 127 -22.71 -18.47 10.83
N HIS A 128 -22.51 -19.73 10.53
CA HIS A 128 -23.58 -20.69 10.40
C HIS A 128 -24.25 -20.93 11.75
N GLU A 129 -25.59 -20.93 11.77
CA GLU A 129 -26.38 -21.39 12.91
C GLU A 129 -25.97 -22.84 13.30
N GLY A 130 -25.12 -22.97 14.30
CA GLY A 130 -24.69 -24.28 14.80
C GLY A 130 -23.32 -24.34 15.46
N GLU A 131 -22.51 -23.29 15.37
CA GLU A 131 -21.26 -23.22 16.12
C GLU A 131 -21.51 -22.93 17.61
N THR A 132 -20.74 -23.57 18.49
CA THR A 132 -20.85 -23.34 19.92
C THR A 132 -20.09 -22.08 20.31
N GLU A 133 -20.52 -21.36 21.38
CA GLU A 133 -19.83 -20.16 21.91
C GLU A 133 -18.33 -20.40 22.20
N GLU A 134 -17.90 -21.66 22.38
CA GLU A 134 -16.51 -22.02 22.59
C GLU A 134 -15.70 -22.08 21.26
N GLU A 135 -16.34 -22.40 20.14
CA GLU A 135 -15.74 -22.39 18.80
C GLU A 135 -15.61 -20.96 18.31
N HIS A 136 -16.59 -20.09 18.57
CA HIS A 136 -16.50 -18.64 18.33
C HIS A 136 -15.28 -17.99 18.99
N ALA A 137 -14.97 -18.35 20.23
CA ALA A 137 -13.83 -17.79 20.95
C ALA A 137 -12.46 -18.25 20.40
N ALA A 138 -12.43 -19.33 19.61
CA ALA A 138 -11.19 -19.83 19.00
C ALA A 138 -10.87 -19.18 17.65
N HIS A 139 -11.87 -18.59 16.97
CA HIS A 139 -11.73 -17.92 15.68
C HIS A 139 -11.76 -16.39 15.77
N SER A 140 -12.23 -15.82 16.90
CA SER A 140 -12.08 -14.39 17.15
C SER A 140 -10.63 -14.09 17.53
N HIS A 141 -9.78 -13.88 16.54
CA HIS A 141 -8.60 -13.08 16.77
C HIS A 141 -9.10 -11.68 17.15
N GLU A 142 -8.87 -11.30 18.42
CA GLU A 142 -9.13 -9.95 18.95
C GLU A 142 -8.22 -8.94 18.22
N HIS A 143 -8.41 -8.77 16.92
CA HIS A 143 -7.92 -7.63 16.20
C HIS A 143 -9.00 -6.56 16.35
N GLY A 144 -8.76 -5.59 17.23
CA GLY A 144 -9.67 -4.46 17.44
C GLY A 144 -9.68 -3.52 16.23
N HIS A 145 -9.99 -4.06 15.05
CA HIS A 145 -10.15 -3.29 13.83
C HIS A 145 -11.57 -2.74 13.79
N GLU A 146 -11.68 -1.42 13.73
CA GLU A 146 -12.97 -0.74 13.58
C GLU A 146 -13.45 -0.75 12.12
N GLY A 147 -12.84 -1.53 11.21
CA GLY A 147 -13.21 -1.62 9.80
C GLY A 147 -12.14 -2.22 8.89
N ASN A 148 -12.50 -2.41 7.63
CA ASN A 148 -11.66 -3.02 6.60
C ASN A 148 -10.44 -2.11 6.25
N PRO A 149 -9.20 -2.56 6.49
CA PRO A 149 -8.01 -1.72 6.33
C PRO A 149 -7.50 -1.57 4.90
N HIS A 150 -8.11 -2.19 3.89
CA HIS A 150 -7.61 -2.25 2.50
C HIS A 150 -7.87 -0.96 1.71
N ILE A 151 -7.70 0.20 2.34
CA ILE A 151 -8.07 1.53 1.82
C ILE A 151 -7.35 1.92 0.53
N TRP A 152 -6.16 1.36 0.28
CA TRP A 152 -5.40 1.62 -0.97
C TRP A 152 -6.11 1.11 -2.23
N LEU A 153 -7.10 0.23 -2.12
CA LEU A 153 -7.88 -0.27 -3.26
C LEU A 153 -9.00 0.68 -3.70
N SER A 154 -9.20 1.78 -2.97
CA SER A 154 -10.02 2.92 -3.39
C SER A 154 -9.12 4.06 -3.90
N PRO A 155 -9.19 4.47 -5.16
CA PRO A 155 -8.39 5.60 -5.66
C PRO A 155 -8.55 6.89 -4.85
N GLU A 156 -9.77 7.18 -4.38
CA GLU A 156 -10.04 8.38 -3.58
C GLU A 156 -9.38 8.30 -2.19
N ARG A 157 -9.48 7.14 -1.51
CA ARG A 157 -8.83 6.96 -0.22
C ARG A 157 -7.30 6.92 -0.35
N ALA A 158 -6.77 6.35 -1.44
CA ALA A 158 -5.35 6.38 -1.75
C ALA A 158 -4.84 7.82 -1.98
N ALA A 159 -5.67 8.70 -2.59
CA ALA A 159 -5.35 10.12 -2.70
C ALA A 159 -5.26 10.80 -1.33
N GLN A 160 -6.18 10.50 -0.41
CA GLN A 160 -6.13 11.00 0.97
C GLN A 160 -4.90 10.49 1.73
N GLN A 161 -4.52 9.21 1.53
CA GLN A 161 -3.25 8.68 2.06
C GLN A 161 -2.04 9.45 1.52
N ALA A 162 -1.99 9.72 0.22
CA ALA A 162 -0.91 10.49 -0.41
C ALA A 162 -0.83 11.92 0.14
N GLU A 163 -1.96 12.58 0.39
CA GLU A 163 -2.01 13.91 1.01
C GLU A 163 -1.47 13.88 2.45
N THR A 164 -1.84 12.87 3.24
CA THR A 164 -1.32 12.67 4.59
C THR A 164 0.19 12.44 4.58
N MET A 165 0.69 11.60 3.66
CA MET A 165 2.15 11.40 3.47
C MET A 165 2.86 12.70 3.12
N ALA A 166 2.32 13.47 2.14
CA ALA A 166 2.93 14.71 1.69
C ALA A 166 2.99 15.76 2.80
N ALA A 167 1.94 15.88 3.61
CA ALA A 167 1.92 16.77 4.75
C ALA A 167 2.98 16.40 5.79
N ALA A 168 3.06 15.12 6.18
CA ALA A 168 4.02 14.64 7.16
C ALA A 168 5.48 14.77 6.68
N LEU A 169 5.77 14.34 5.45
CA LEU A 169 7.10 14.49 4.85
C LEU A 169 7.50 15.96 4.71
N GLY A 170 6.55 16.84 4.36
CA GLY A 170 6.78 18.28 4.27
C GLY A 170 7.10 18.96 5.61
N GLU A 171 6.70 18.37 6.74
CA GLU A 171 7.13 18.82 8.08
C GLU A 171 8.57 18.37 8.37
N LEU A 172 8.99 17.21 7.89
CA LEU A 172 10.33 16.65 8.11
C LEU A 172 11.38 17.23 7.15
N ASP A 173 11.02 17.40 5.88
CA ASP A 173 11.87 18.04 4.87
C ASP A 173 11.23 19.30 4.28
N LYS A 174 11.58 20.46 4.86
CA LYS A 174 11.10 21.77 4.39
C LYS A 174 11.62 22.14 3.00
N THR A 175 12.67 21.50 2.52
CA THR A 175 13.26 21.79 1.20
C THR A 175 12.33 21.30 0.09
N ASP A 176 11.84 20.07 0.23
CA ASP A 176 10.98 19.43 -0.78
C ASP A 176 9.47 19.47 -0.42
N ALA A 177 9.08 20.16 0.68
CA ALA A 177 7.68 20.26 1.13
C ALA A 177 6.70 20.69 0.03
N LYS A 178 7.10 21.66 -0.84
CA LYS A 178 6.25 22.09 -1.95
C LYS A 178 6.15 21.05 -3.05
N ARG A 179 7.20 20.25 -3.25
CA ARG A 179 7.20 19.15 -4.21
C ARG A 179 6.26 18.06 -3.76
N PHE A 180 6.38 17.61 -2.51
CA PHE A 180 5.47 16.61 -1.94
C PHE A 180 4.00 17.02 -2.08
N ALA A 181 3.68 18.27 -1.71
CA ALA A 181 2.32 18.79 -1.85
C ALA A 181 1.85 18.85 -3.32
N ALA A 182 2.72 19.23 -4.26
CA ALA A 182 2.38 19.25 -5.69
C ALA A 182 2.16 17.83 -6.22
N ASN A 183 3.06 16.90 -5.91
CA ASN A 183 2.95 15.51 -6.33
C ASN A 183 1.68 14.85 -5.79
N ALA A 184 1.32 15.09 -4.52
CA ALA A 184 0.08 14.58 -3.94
C ALA A 184 -1.17 15.18 -4.62
N ALA A 185 -1.15 16.46 -4.98
CA ALA A 185 -2.23 17.09 -5.70
C ALA A 185 -2.39 16.53 -7.13
N ASP A 186 -1.29 16.32 -7.84
CA ASP A 186 -1.30 15.71 -9.18
C ASP A 186 -1.79 14.25 -9.09
N PHE A 187 -1.38 13.52 -8.05
CA PHE A 187 -1.88 12.17 -7.79
C PHE A 187 -3.38 12.16 -7.50
N HIS A 188 -3.87 13.08 -6.68
CA HIS A 188 -5.30 13.23 -6.37
C HIS A 188 -6.13 13.47 -7.65
N GLU A 189 -5.69 14.39 -8.52
CA GLU A 189 -6.37 14.66 -9.80
C GLU A 189 -6.42 13.40 -10.67
N ALA A 190 -5.32 12.65 -10.73
CA ALA A 190 -5.26 11.41 -11.51
C ALA A 190 -6.12 10.29 -10.91
N ALA A 191 -6.15 10.15 -9.58
CA ALA A 191 -7.00 9.20 -8.87
C ALA A 191 -8.49 9.52 -9.07
N HIS A 192 -8.88 10.79 -8.99
CA HIS A 192 -10.23 11.23 -9.31
C HIS A 192 -10.61 10.89 -10.77
N ALA A 193 -9.69 11.07 -11.72
CA ALA A 193 -9.93 10.70 -13.10
C ALA A 193 -10.12 9.17 -13.29
N LEU A 194 -9.52 8.34 -12.45
CA LEU A 194 -9.78 6.88 -12.42
C LEU A 194 -11.19 6.58 -11.90
N GLN A 195 -11.63 7.25 -10.86
CA GLN A 195 -12.99 7.12 -10.34
C GLN A 195 -14.03 7.50 -11.40
N GLU A 196 -13.86 8.63 -12.09
CA GLU A 196 -14.72 9.02 -13.20
C GLU A 196 -14.74 7.97 -14.34
N LYS A 197 -13.62 7.34 -14.63
CA LYS A 197 -13.56 6.24 -15.61
C LYS A 197 -14.34 5.01 -15.14
N ALA A 198 -14.26 4.64 -13.87
CA ALA A 198 -15.04 3.54 -13.32
C ALA A 198 -16.54 3.82 -13.42
N HIS A 199 -16.98 5.01 -13.03
CA HIS A 199 -18.38 5.42 -13.16
C HIS A 199 -18.86 5.44 -14.63
N ALA A 200 -17.99 5.86 -15.56
CA ALA A 200 -18.31 5.90 -17.00
C ALA A 200 -18.48 4.51 -17.63
N VAL A 201 -18.10 3.42 -16.97
CA VAL A 201 -18.41 2.04 -17.42
C VAL A 201 -19.91 1.82 -17.49
N GLY A 202 -20.67 2.50 -16.63
CA GLY A 202 -22.13 2.50 -16.65
C GLY A 202 -22.74 1.19 -16.15
N ILE A 203 -22.12 0.59 -15.13
CA ILE A 203 -22.72 -0.48 -14.35
C ILE A 203 -23.86 0.12 -13.55
N PRO A 204 -25.08 -0.46 -13.56
CA PRO A 204 -26.20 0.05 -12.77
C PRO A 204 -25.85 0.02 -11.28
N GLU A 205 -26.31 1.04 -10.55
CA GLU A 205 -26.23 1.06 -9.10
C GLU A 205 -26.98 -0.14 -8.49
N GLY A 206 -26.35 -0.80 -7.50
CA GLY A 206 -26.90 -1.99 -6.86
C GLY A 206 -26.74 -3.28 -7.69
N GLU A 207 -25.88 -3.30 -8.71
CA GLU A 207 -25.48 -4.55 -9.35
C GLU A 207 -24.70 -5.40 -8.32
N HIS A 208 -24.98 -6.71 -8.26
CA HIS A 208 -24.42 -7.56 -7.21
C HIS A 208 -23.03 -8.12 -7.58
N SER A 209 -22.16 -8.18 -6.58
CA SER A 209 -20.83 -8.79 -6.68
C SER A 209 -20.57 -9.78 -5.54
N ALA A 210 -19.66 -10.72 -5.79
CA ALA A 210 -19.00 -11.52 -4.76
C ALA A 210 -17.50 -11.21 -4.75
N VAL A 211 -16.91 -11.05 -3.56
CA VAL A 211 -15.49 -10.79 -3.41
C VAL A 211 -14.79 -11.97 -2.75
N PHE A 212 -13.58 -12.28 -3.23
CA PHE A 212 -12.74 -13.38 -2.73
C PHE A 212 -11.47 -12.87 -2.03
N HIS A 213 -11.44 -11.58 -1.76
CA HIS A 213 -10.46 -10.89 -0.96
C HIS A 213 -11.15 -9.64 -0.41
N GLU A 214 -11.10 -9.43 0.91
CA GLU A 214 -11.79 -8.34 1.61
C GLU A 214 -11.57 -6.95 0.98
N GLY A 215 -10.33 -6.71 0.54
CA GLY A 215 -9.98 -5.43 -0.08
C GLY A 215 -10.79 -5.10 -1.34
N PHE A 216 -11.31 -6.09 -2.05
CA PHE A 216 -12.11 -5.83 -3.24
C PHE A 216 -13.50 -5.29 -2.94
N ALA A 217 -13.94 -5.24 -1.68
CA ALA A 217 -15.12 -4.48 -1.27
C ALA A 217 -14.98 -2.99 -1.62
N TYR A 218 -13.79 -2.40 -1.40
CA TYR A 218 -13.49 -1.02 -1.82
C TYR A 218 -13.53 -0.85 -3.35
N PHE A 219 -13.16 -1.89 -4.07
CA PHE A 219 -13.22 -1.88 -5.52
C PHE A 219 -14.64 -2.06 -6.05
N ALA A 220 -15.46 -2.89 -5.39
CA ALA A 220 -16.89 -3.02 -5.68
C ALA A 220 -17.61 -1.68 -5.43
N GLU A 221 -17.32 -1.00 -4.31
CA GLU A 221 -17.83 0.34 -3.99
C GLU A 221 -17.54 1.35 -5.10
N LEU A 222 -16.33 1.32 -5.70
CA LEU A 222 -15.92 2.19 -6.80
C LEU A 222 -16.88 2.11 -8.01
N PHE A 223 -17.52 0.98 -8.22
CA PHE A 223 -18.50 0.75 -9.29
C PHE A 223 -19.95 0.80 -8.82
N HIS A 224 -20.21 1.21 -7.57
CA HIS A 224 -21.53 1.19 -6.93
C HIS A 224 -22.18 -0.20 -6.93
N MET A 225 -21.38 -1.25 -6.90
CA MET A 225 -21.84 -2.62 -6.74
C MET A 225 -22.18 -2.88 -5.26
N GLU A 226 -23.20 -3.70 -5.04
CA GLU A 226 -23.51 -4.24 -3.73
C GLU A 226 -22.78 -5.58 -3.57
N ASN A 227 -21.87 -5.67 -2.59
CA ASN A 227 -21.24 -6.94 -2.28
C ASN A 227 -22.19 -7.76 -1.41
N VAL A 228 -22.64 -8.90 -1.92
CA VAL A 228 -23.65 -9.75 -1.26
C VAL A 228 -23.08 -11.07 -0.77
N CYS A 229 -21.85 -11.40 -1.14
CA CYS A 229 -21.18 -12.63 -0.72
C CYS A 229 -19.67 -12.40 -0.65
N GLY A 230 -19.06 -12.73 0.49
CA GLY A 230 -17.62 -12.76 0.70
C GLY A 230 -17.15 -14.18 0.98
N ILE A 231 -16.20 -14.70 0.19
CA ILE A 231 -15.49 -15.93 0.48
C ILE A 231 -14.02 -15.60 0.55
N PHE A 232 -13.50 -15.54 1.77
CA PHE A 232 -12.10 -15.25 2.02
C PHE A 232 -11.36 -16.58 2.23
N ALA A 233 -10.50 -16.92 1.28
CA ALA A 233 -9.64 -18.08 1.38
C ALA A 233 -8.26 -17.63 1.88
N ASP A 234 -8.01 -17.79 3.15
CA ASP A 234 -6.66 -17.66 3.72
C ASP A 234 -5.75 -18.77 3.22
N GLU A 235 -4.44 -18.55 3.26
CA GLU A 235 -3.46 -19.60 2.93
C GLU A 235 -3.67 -20.91 3.72
N TYR A 236 -4.35 -20.81 4.87
CA TYR A 236 -4.53 -21.92 5.83
C TYR A 236 -5.98 -22.38 5.99
N GLN A 237 -6.97 -21.63 5.52
CA GLN A 237 -8.38 -21.99 5.61
C GLN A 237 -9.02 -22.08 4.21
N MET A 238 -9.32 -23.30 3.82
CA MET A 238 -10.03 -23.59 2.58
C MET A 238 -11.53 -23.65 2.87
N PRO A 239 -12.38 -22.98 2.05
CA PRO A 239 -13.83 -23.08 2.22
C PRO A 239 -14.29 -24.54 2.22
N SER A 240 -15.19 -24.89 3.12
CA SER A 240 -15.79 -26.22 3.16
C SER A 240 -16.75 -26.40 1.96
N ALA A 241 -17.06 -27.67 1.65
CA ALA A 241 -18.04 -27.97 0.60
C ALA A 241 -19.44 -27.40 0.91
N LYS A 242 -19.78 -27.23 2.21
CA LYS A 242 -21.03 -26.62 2.66
C LYS A 242 -21.03 -25.12 2.35
N GLU A 243 -19.98 -24.39 2.72
CA GLU A 243 -19.83 -22.96 2.44
C GLU A 243 -19.87 -22.65 0.95
N LEU A 244 -19.21 -23.46 0.13
CA LEU A 244 -19.27 -23.32 -1.32
C LEU A 244 -20.69 -23.56 -1.87
N THR A 245 -21.46 -24.50 -1.30
CA THR A 245 -22.83 -24.74 -1.71
C THR A 245 -23.74 -23.57 -1.35
N GLU A 246 -23.60 -23.02 -0.15
CA GLU A 246 -24.36 -21.88 0.35
C GLU A 246 -24.05 -20.63 -0.47
N ALA A 247 -22.78 -20.36 -0.75
CA ALA A 247 -22.38 -19.27 -1.61
C ALA A 247 -22.88 -19.40 -3.06
N ALA A 248 -22.96 -20.65 -3.59
CA ALA A 248 -23.55 -20.88 -4.91
C ALA A 248 -25.06 -20.64 -4.93
N ASP A 249 -25.76 -20.95 -3.84
CA ASP A 249 -27.20 -20.64 -3.73
C ASP A 249 -27.42 -19.14 -3.57
N GLU A 250 -26.63 -18.43 -2.77
CA GLU A 250 -26.64 -16.95 -2.69
C GLU A 250 -26.34 -16.30 -4.02
N ALA A 251 -25.33 -16.80 -4.76
CA ALA A 251 -25.00 -16.27 -6.08
C ALA A 251 -26.17 -16.37 -7.05
N LYS A 252 -26.94 -17.47 -6.98
CA LYS A 252 -28.17 -17.68 -7.80
C LYS A 252 -29.31 -16.77 -7.35
N ASP A 253 -29.57 -16.71 -6.03
CA ASP A 253 -30.70 -16.00 -5.46
C ASP A 253 -30.57 -14.48 -5.65
N HIS A 254 -29.36 -13.94 -5.55
CA HIS A 254 -29.05 -12.53 -5.75
C HIS A 254 -28.67 -12.20 -7.20
N GLY A 255 -28.45 -13.20 -8.06
CA GLY A 255 -28.09 -12.99 -9.47
C GLY A 255 -26.71 -12.30 -9.59
N ILE A 256 -25.74 -12.76 -8.82
CA ILE A 256 -24.38 -12.19 -8.82
C ILE A 256 -23.76 -12.33 -10.21
N ARG A 257 -23.22 -11.22 -10.72
CA ARG A 257 -22.59 -11.16 -12.04
C ARG A 257 -21.10 -10.92 -12.00
N PHE A 258 -20.57 -10.39 -10.90
CA PHE A 258 -19.17 -10.06 -10.75
C PHE A 258 -18.55 -10.89 -9.63
N PHE A 259 -17.60 -11.74 -9.98
CA PHE A 259 -16.81 -12.55 -9.06
C PHE A 259 -15.40 -11.97 -9.03
N LEU A 260 -15.13 -11.09 -8.05
CA LEU A 260 -13.90 -10.31 -7.95
C LEU A 260 -12.87 -11.08 -7.14
N THR A 261 -11.74 -11.43 -7.74
CA THR A 261 -10.67 -12.20 -7.11
C THR A 261 -9.29 -11.77 -7.59
N ALA A 262 -8.25 -12.12 -6.83
CA ALA A 262 -6.86 -12.01 -7.27
C ALA A 262 -6.37 -13.31 -7.95
N GLU A 263 -5.13 -13.29 -8.46
CA GLU A 263 -4.44 -14.47 -8.96
C GLU A 263 -3.82 -15.25 -7.78
N ASP A 264 -4.67 -15.68 -6.86
CA ASP A 264 -4.33 -16.37 -5.62
C ASP A 264 -5.24 -17.61 -5.40
N ASN A 265 -5.26 -18.09 -4.16
CA ASN A 265 -6.07 -19.24 -3.79
C ASN A 265 -7.58 -19.01 -3.96
N GLY A 266 -8.07 -17.79 -3.86
CA GLY A 266 -9.48 -17.42 -4.03
C GLY A 266 -10.00 -17.68 -5.45
N ARG A 267 -9.12 -17.61 -6.46
CA ARG A 267 -9.47 -17.77 -7.86
C ARG A 267 -10.20 -19.08 -8.16
N ILE A 268 -9.76 -20.20 -7.63
CA ILE A 268 -10.36 -21.52 -7.88
C ILE A 268 -11.82 -21.55 -7.41
N TYR A 269 -12.10 -20.92 -6.29
CA TYR A 269 -13.45 -20.83 -5.72
C TYR A 269 -14.32 -19.87 -6.52
N ALA A 270 -13.77 -18.71 -6.88
CA ALA A 270 -14.45 -17.74 -7.75
C ALA A 270 -14.85 -18.39 -9.10
N GLU A 271 -13.94 -19.11 -9.75
CA GLU A 271 -14.21 -19.84 -11.01
C GLU A 271 -15.28 -20.92 -10.82
N THR A 272 -15.26 -21.63 -9.68
CA THR A 272 -16.24 -22.67 -9.38
C THR A 272 -17.64 -22.07 -9.23
N LEU A 273 -17.78 -21.01 -8.45
CA LEU A 273 -19.07 -20.36 -8.20
C LEU A 273 -19.61 -19.63 -9.43
N ALA A 274 -18.75 -18.92 -10.16
CA ALA A 274 -19.14 -18.25 -11.38
C ALA A 274 -19.67 -19.23 -12.43
N ALA A 275 -19.06 -20.44 -12.54
CA ALA A 275 -19.53 -21.48 -13.43
C ALA A 275 -20.92 -22.05 -13.07
N GLU A 276 -21.31 -22.04 -11.79
CA GLU A 276 -22.64 -22.50 -11.35
C GLU A 276 -23.77 -21.55 -11.79
N VAL A 277 -23.45 -20.28 -12.06
CA VAL A 277 -24.41 -19.24 -12.47
C VAL A 277 -24.19 -18.78 -13.91
N ASP A 278 -23.27 -19.40 -14.66
CA ASP A 278 -22.90 -19.07 -16.04
C ASP A 278 -22.35 -17.64 -16.21
N GLU A 279 -21.61 -17.17 -15.19
CA GLU A 279 -20.98 -15.86 -15.16
C GLU A 279 -19.45 -15.96 -15.19
N LYS A 280 -18.77 -14.80 -15.24
CA LYS A 280 -17.32 -14.71 -15.40
C LYS A 280 -16.64 -14.18 -14.15
N VAL A 281 -15.41 -14.64 -13.94
CA VAL A 281 -14.50 -14.12 -12.92
C VAL A 281 -13.78 -12.88 -13.46
N VAL A 282 -13.63 -11.87 -12.61
CA VAL A 282 -12.79 -10.70 -12.85
C VAL A 282 -11.53 -10.83 -12.01
N LEU A 283 -10.39 -11.00 -12.67
CA LEU A 283 -9.10 -11.01 -12.01
C LEU A 283 -8.64 -9.57 -11.77
N LEU A 284 -8.39 -9.25 -10.52
CA LEU A 284 -7.92 -7.94 -10.05
C LEU A 284 -6.55 -8.09 -9.40
N ASP A 285 -5.76 -7.05 -9.55
CA ASP A 285 -4.47 -6.90 -8.88
C ASP A 285 -4.67 -6.24 -7.52
N PRO A 286 -4.32 -6.89 -6.39
CA PRO A 286 -4.42 -6.30 -5.06
C PRO A 286 -3.31 -5.29 -4.76
N LEU A 287 -2.38 -5.07 -5.66
CA LEU A 287 -1.21 -4.18 -5.56
C LEU A 287 -0.18 -4.58 -4.48
N THR A 288 -0.31 -5.76 -3.90
CA THR A 288 0.54 -6.21 -2.78
C THR A 288 1.89 -6.79 -3.21
N THR A 289 2.07 -7.08 -4.51
CA THR A 289 3.31 -7.61 -5.07
C THR A 289 3.91 -6.66 -6.09
N ALA A 290 5.25 -6.65 -6.21
CA ALA A 290 5.90 -5.97 -7.33
C ALA A 290 5.56 -6.70 -8.63
N ASP A 291 5.31 -5.94 -9.69
CA ASP A 291 5.18 -6.51 -11.03
C ASP A 291 6.47 -6.39 -11.84
N GLU A 292 6.58 -7.20 -12.91
CA GLU A 292 7.78 -7.21 -13.76
C GLU A 292 7.91 -5.95 -14.64
N GLU A 293 6.83 -5.20 -14.82
CA GLU A 293 6.75 -4.00 -15.67
C GLU A 293 6.99 -2.71 -14.88
N ASP A 294 7.12 -2.80 -13.55
CA ASP A 294 7.32 -1.66 -12.61
C ASP A 294 6.24 -0.58 -12.77
N LEU A 295 4.98 -1.03 -12.91
CA LEU A 295 3.85 -0.15 -13.08
C LEU A 295 3.55 0.64 -11.81
N SER A 296 3.21 1.90 -11.99
CA SER A 296 2.76 2.78 -10.91
C SER A 296 1.40 2.35 -10.34
N TYR A 297 1.07 2.85 -9.14
CA TYR A 297 -0.26 2.67 -8.55
C TYR A 297 -1.39 2.99 -9.54
N LEU A 298 -1.32 4.13 -10.21
CA LEU A 298 -2.36 4.60 -11.12
C LEU A 298 -2.54 3.70 -12.34
N GLU A 299 -1.45 3.19 -12.90
CA GLU A 299 -1.48 2.27 -14.05
C GLU A 299 -2.10 0.93 -13.66
N ARG A 300 -1.74 0.38 -12.50
CA ARG A 300 -2.29 -0.87 -11.98
C ARG A 300 -3.79 -0.75 -11.68
N MET A 301 -4.21 0.35 -11.03
CA MET A 301 -5.64 0.62 -10.80
C MET A 301 -6.41 0.83 -12.11
N ALA A 302 -5.81 1.48 -13.12
CA ALA A 302 -6.41 1.61 -14.43
C ALA A 302 -6.60 0.24 -15.12
N ASN A 303 -5.67 -0.69 -14.93
CA ASN A 303 -5.79 -2.06 -15.43
C ASN A 303 -6.93 -2.82 -14.74
N ASN A 304 -7.07 -2.68 -13.42
CA ASN A 304 -8.19 -3.24 -12.67
C ASN A 304 -9.55 -2.72 -13.17
N ILE A 305 -9.68 -1.41 -13.34
CA ILE A 305 -10.89 -0.79 -13.89
C ILE A 305 -11.21 -1.35 -15.28
N LYS A 306 -10.19 -1.49 -16.12
CA LYS A 306 -10.34 -2.07 -17.47
C LYS A 306 -10.78 -3.53 -17.44
N ALA A 307 -10.35 -4.33 -16.47
CA ALA A 307 -10.78 -5.71 -16.31
C ALA A 307 -12.29 -5.79 -16.04
N VAL A 308 -12.81 -4.97 -15.11
CA VAL A 308 -14.26 -4.88 -14.85
C VAL A 308 -15.03 -4.37 -16.07
N GLU A 309 -14.54 -3.32 -16.75
CA GLU A 309 -15.16 -2.79 -17.97
C GLU A 309 -15.28 -3.87 -19.06
N THR A 310 -14.24 -4.68 -19.24
CA THR A 310 -14.20 -5.74 -20.22
C THR A 310 -15.24 -6.81 -19.90
N CYS A 311 -15.28 -7.28 -18.65
CA CYS A 311 -16.27 -8.25 -18.18
C CYS A 311 -17.70 -7.73 -18.41
N TRP A 312 -17.98 -6.47 -18.03
CA TRP A 312 -19.29 -5.84 -18.23
C TRP A 312 -19.73 -5.78 -19.68
N LYS A 313 -18.82 -5.41 -20.59
CA LYS A 313 -19.13 -5.28 -22.02
C LYS A 313 -19.33 -6.64 -22.71
N GLU A 314 -18.62 -7.68 -22.29
CA GLU A 314 -18.71 -9.02 -22.85
C GLU A 314 -19.93 -9.79 -22.34
N GLY A 315 -20.48 -9.43 -21.17
CA GLY A 315 -21.69 -10.02 -20.60
C GLY A 315 -23.00 -9.43 -21.14
N LYS A 316 -22.91 -8.42 -22.01
CA LYS A 316 -24.05 -7.84 -22.77
C LYS A 316 -24.15 -8.48 -24.14
#